data_642b380092da998fb25f9fe94511e312
#
_entry.id   642b380092da998fb25f9fe94511e312
#
_cell.length_a   1.000
_cell.length_b   1.000
_cell.length_c   1.000
_cell.angle_alpha   90.00
_cell.angle_beta   90.00
_cell.angle_gamma   90.00
#
_symmetry.space_group_name_H-M   'P 1'
#
loop_
_entity.id
_entity.type
_entity.pdbx_description
1 polymer ?
#
loop_
_entity_poly.entity_id
_entity_poly.type
_entity_poly.pdbx_seq_one_letter_code
_entity_poly.pdbx_strand_id
1 'polypeptide(L)'
;MPDRNSRRRGFYPEIIEAGAVLVENGKIVEQFSSYVRPMRFPILTERCRSFLSISQEQVNSGITFKALVDKLKSMGGSKNCQIVTWGNMDMKVLQQNCQQASVAFPLPGKQIDLSMEYKRFFGDQNQTGLWKAVQEYGREGTGKHHRALDDALTTYHIYKLVEKDKQYLQKPEPATIGDMVDFSKLLNKFA
;
A
#
# COMPACT_ATOMS: atom_id res chain seq x y z
N MET A 1 17.74 8.34 4.98
CA MET A 1 18.58 7.67 3.96
C MET A 1 19.98 8.26 4.03
N PRO A 2 21.05 7.46 4.13
CA PRO A 2 22.40 7.99 4.11
C PRO A 2 22.70 8.57 2.73
N ASP A 3 23.54 9.58 2.70
CA ASP A 3 24.09 10.13 1.47
C ASP A 3 24.77 9.01 0.65
N ARG A 4 24.68 9.04 -0.68
CA ARG A 4 25.28 8.01 -1.54
C ARG A 4 26.74 7.74 -1.25
N ASN A 5 27.47 8.73 -0.70
CA ASN A 5 28.89 8.64 -0.35
C ASN A 5 29.18 8.18 1.08
N SER A 6 28.17 7.99 1.95
CA SER A 6 28.36 7.62 3.36
C SER A 6 27.70 6.30 3.74
N ARG A 7 27.62 5.34 2.80
CA ARG A 7 27.18 3.98 3.18
C ARG A 7 28.18 3.36 4.14
N ARG A 8 27.91 3.48 5.44
CA ARG A 8 28.67 2.74 6.45
C ARG A 8 28.57 1.25 6.12
N ARG A 9 29.68 0.53 6.18
CA ARG A 9 29.68 -0.94 6.05
C ARG A 9 28.64 -1.53 7.01
N GLY A 10 27.72 -2.33 6.49
CA GLY A 10 26.64 -2.97 7.26
C GLY A 10 25.41 -2.08 7.53
N PHE A 11 25.25 -0.92 6.87
CA PHE A 11 24.04 -0.14 6.95
C PHE A 11 22.89 -0.85 6.22
N TYR A 12 21.75 -0.92 6.90
CA TYR A 12 20.46 -1.30 6.32
C TYR A 12 19.36 -0.34 6.81
N PRO A 13 18.28 -0.13 6.03
CA PRO A 13 17.18 0.71 6.47
C PRO A 13 16.41 0.04 7.61
N GLU A 14 16.10 0.80 8.65
CA GLU A 14 15.23 0.37 9.74
C GLU A 14 13.88 1.10 9.66
N ILE A 15 12.82 0.39 10.07
CA ILE A 15 11.47 0.96 10.14
C ILE A 15 11.43 1.94 11.31
N ILE A 16 11.02 3.18 11.03
CA ILE A 16 10.87 4.25 12.03
C ILE A 16 9.42 4.73 12.19
N GLU A 17 8.57 4.39 11.26
CA GLU A 17 7.12 4.58 11.31
C GLU A 17 6.46 3.41 10.59
N ALA A 18 5.34 2.94 11.12
CA ALA A 18 4.52 1.91 10.51
C ALA A 18 3.05 2.33 10.51
N GLY A 19 2.39 2.12 9.38
CA GLY A 19 0.96 2.33 9.20
C GLY A 19 0.35 1.13 8.49
N ALA A 20 -0.78 0.64 8.97
CA ALA A 20 -1.49 -0.46 8.37
C ALA A 20 -3.01 -0.30 8.56
N VAL A 21 -3.77 -0.81 7.61
CA VAL A 21 -5.22 -0.94 7.69
C VAL A 21 -5.61 -2.39 7.46
N LEU A 22 -6.45 -2.93 8.33
CA LEU A 22 -7.09 -4.23 8.14
C LEU A 22 -8.46 -4.02 7.50
N VAL A 23 -8.70 -4.74 6.42
CA VAL A 23 -9.94 -4.63 5.66
C VAL A 23 -10.63 -5.99 5.62
N GLU A 24 -11.89 -6.03 6.00
CA GLU A 24 -12.76 -7.20 5.91
C GLU A 24 -14.04 -6.83 5.16
N ASN A 25 -14.41 -7.64 4.17
CA ASN A 25 -15.61 -7.40 3.35
C ASN A 25 -15.68 -5.97 2.77
N GLY A 26 -14.54 -5.42 2.34
CA GLY A 26 -14.45 -4.08 1.76
C GLY A 26 -14.57 -2.93 2.77
N LYS A 27 -14.60 -3.21 4.08
CA LYS A 27 -14.65 -2.19 5.15
C LYS A 27 -13.38 -2.23 5.98
N ILE A 28 -12.88 -1.06 6.36
CA ILE A 28 -11.78 -0.96 7.31
C ILE A 28 -12.31 -1.34 8.69
N VAL A 29 -11.74 -2.40 9.28
CA VAL A 29 -12.09 -2.88 10.62
C VAL A 29 -11.06 -2.48 11.66
N GLU A 30 -9.82 -2.24 11.25
CA GLU A 30 -8.76 -1.79 12.14
C GLU A 30 -7.78 -0.87 11.41
N GLN A 31 -7.29 0.14 12.13
CA GLN A 31 -6.22 1.03 11.67
C GLN A 31 -5.11 1.05 12.72
N PHE A 32 -3.88 1.01 12.26
CA PHE A 32 -2.71 1.05 13.11
C PHE A 32 -1.72 2.10 12.60
N SER A 33 -1.21 2.92 13.51
CA SER A 33 -0.12 3.87 13.26
C SER A 33 0.77 3.95 14.48
N SER A 34 2.07 3.84 14.27
CA SER A 34 3.04 4.04 15.35
C SER A 34 4.40 4.42 14.81
N TYR A 35 5.12 5.26 15.55
CA TYR A 35 6.56 5.35 15.43
C TYR A 35 7.20 4.07 15.97
N VAL A 36 8.34 3.71 15.40
CA VAL A 36 9.09 2.51 15.76
C VAL A 36 10.52 2.92 16.09
N ARG A 37 11.00 2.49 17.26
CA ARG A 37 12.36 2.77 17.69
C ARG A 37 13.36 1.87 16.95
N PRO A 38 14.31 2.46 16.20
CA PRO A 38 15.34 1.68 15.53
C PRO A 38 16.20 0.89 16.53
N MET A 39 16.60 -0.31 16.12
CA MET A 39 17.38 -1.20 17.00
C MET A 39 18.88 -0.90 16.96
N ARG A 40 19.40 -0.58 15.77
CA ARG A 40 20.84 -0.45 15.52
C ARG A 40 21.29 0.96 15.20
N PHE A 41 20.46 1.72 14.51
CA PHE A 41 20.77 3.10 14.08
C PHE A 41 19.78 4.09 14.71
N PRO A 42 19.84 4.32 16.05
CA PRO A 42 18.80 5.08 16.76
C PRO A 42 18.77 6.57 16.39
N ILE A 43 19.85 7.11 15.84
CA ILE A 43 19.95 8.54 15.50
C ILE A 43 19.48 8.73 14.05
N LEU A 44 18.42 9.52 13.88
CA LEU A 44 17.93 9.92 12.56
C LEU A 44 18.90 10.92 11.92
N THR A 45 19.19 10.73 10.63
CA THR A 45 19.92 11.75 9.87
C THR A 45 19.05 12.99 9.69
N GLU A 46 19.66 14.16 9.55
CA GLU A 46 18.96 15.42 9.28
C GLU A 46 18.10 15.32 8.01
N ARG A 47 18.63 14.72 6.96
CA ARG A 47 17.88 14.43 5.73
C ARG A 47 16.63 13.58 5.98
N CYS A 48 16.71 12.55 6.83
CA CYS A 48 15.57 11.72 7.18
C CYS A 48 14.50 12.54 7.92
N ARG A 49 14.93 13.33 8.92
CA ARG A 49 14.03 14.20 9.70
C ARG A 49 13.32 15.23 8.82
N SER A 50 14.07 15.92 7.97
CA SER A 50 13.51 16.95 7.07
C SER A 50 12.57 16.36 6.03
N PHE A 51 12.95 15.22 5.41
CA PHE A 51 12.15 14.60 4.35
C PHE A 51 10.82 14.03 4.88
N LEU A 52 10.84 13.39 6.06
CA LEU A 52 9.66 12.75 6.64
C LEU A 52 8.91 13.66 7.63
N SER A 53 9.49 14.82 7.97
CA SER A 53 8.96 15.71 9.03
C SER A 53 8.73 14.97 10.36
N ILE A 54 9.68 14.10 10.73
CA ILE A 54 9.65 13.29 11.96
C ILE A 54 10.77 13.75 12.90
N SER A 55 10.44 13.98 14.17
CA SER A 55 11.44 14.35 15.18
C SER A 55 12.13 13.12 15.78
N GLN A 56 13.30 13.33 16.38
CA GLN A 56 14.02 12.28 17.11
C GLN A 56 13.22 11.78 18.32
N GLU A 57 12.53 12.70 19.04
CA GLU A 57 11.71 12.38 20.21
C GLU A 57 10.54 11.46 19.84
N GLN A 58 9.88 11.72 18.69
CA GLN A 58 8.78 10.89 18.21
C GLN A 58 9.24 9.44 17.97
N VAL A 59 10.40 9.26 17.36
CA VAL A 59 10.94 7.91 17.10
C VAL A 59 11.43 7.27 18.41
N ASN A 60 12.05 8.03 19.30
CA ASN A 60 12.51 7.53 20.60
C ASN A 60 11.35 7.06 21.49
N SER A 61 10.18 7.73 21.41
CA SER A 61 8.96 7.34 22.12
C SER A 61 8.18 6.22 21.42
N GLY A 62 8.60 5.82 20.22
CA GLY A 62 7.97 4.78 19.43
C GLY A 62 8.02 3.41 20.10
N ILE A 63 7.19 2.49 19.60
CA ILE A 63 7.16 1.11 20.05
C ILE A 63 8.47 0.39 19.65
N THR A 64 8.74 -0.75 20.30
CA THR A 64 9.84 -1.61 19.89
C THR A 64 9.53 -2.32 18.57
N PHE A 65 10.55 -2.71 17.82
CA PHE A 65 10.35 -3.50 16.59
C PHE A 65 9.62 -4.83 16.87
N LYS A 66 9.87 -5.47 18.03
CA LYS A 66 9.14 -6.68 18.42
C LYS A 66 7.64 -6.40 18.60
N ALA A 67 7.27 -5.31 19.25
CA ALA A 67 5.87 -4.92 19.41
C ALA A 67 5.20 -4.62 18.05
N LEU A 68 5.92 -4.03 17.08
CA LEU A 68 5.44 -3.89 15.72
C LEU A 68 5.17 -5.25 15.07
N VAL A 69 6.11 -6.20 15.17
CA VAL A 69 5.96 -7.55 14.61
C VAL A 69 4.75 -8.28 15.21
N ASP A 70 4.58 -8.21 16.54
CA ASP A 70 3.44 -8.79 17.24
C ASP A 70 2.12 -8.15 16.78
N LYS A 71 2.09 -6.83 16.59
CA LYS A 71 0.93 -6.10 16.06
C LYS A 71 0.59 -6.49 14.62
N LEU A 72 1.57 -6.51 13.73
CA LEU A 72 1.35 -6.93 12.34
C LEU A 72 0.88 -8.37 12.24
N LYS A 73 1.41 -9.26 13.10
CA LYS A 73 0.97 -10.64 13.21
C LYS A 73 -0.50 -10.73 13.66
N SER A 74 -0.92 -9.92 14.61
CA SER A 74 -2.34 -9.91 15.06
C SER A 74 -3.29 -9.44 13.97
N MET A 75 -2.87 -8.47 13.14
CA MET A 75 -3.70 -7.92 12.06
C MET A 75 -3.72 -8.82 10.82
N GLY A 76 -2.56 -9.28 10.36
CA GLY A 76 -2.40 -9.92 9.04
C GLY A 76 -1.69 -11.27 9.06
N GLY A 77 -1.56 -11.93 10.22
CA GLY A 77 -0.82 -13.18 10.38
C GLY A 77 -1.50 -14.44 9.80
N SER A 78 -2.68 -14.32 9.22
CA SER A 78 -3.34 -15.43 8.52
C SER A 78 -2.74 -15.61 7.11
N LYS A 79 -2.56 -16.86 6.68
CA LYS A 79 -2.14 -17.19 5.30
C LYS A 79 -3.20 -16.79 4.26
N ASN A 80 -4.45 -16.63 4.65
CA ASN A 80 -5.55 -16.20 3.79
C ASN A 80 -5.61 -14.67 3.66
N CYS A 81 -4.86 -13.93 4.47
CA CYS A 81 -4.78 -12.48 4.37
C CYS A 81 -3.96 -12.09 3.14
N GLN A 82 -4.47 -11.15 2.34
CA GLN A 82 -3.70 -10.53 1.27
C GLN A 82 -3.00 -9.28 1.81
N ILE A 83 -1.71 -9.16 1.55
CA ILE A 83 -0.89 -8.04 1.99
C ILE A 83 -0.65 -7.12 0.80
N VAL A 84 -1.28 -5.97 0.80
CA VAL A 84 -1.21 -5.01 -0.30
C VAL A 84 -0.29 -3.85 0.09
N THR A 85 0.68 -3.53 -0.76
CA THR A 85 1.56 -2.36 -0.59
C THR A 85 1.68 -1.58 -1.89
N TRP A 86 2.04 -0.32 -1.80
CA TRP A 86 2.42 0.48 -2.97
C TRP A 86 3.92 0.36 -3.21
N GLY A 87 4.30 -0.63 -4.02
CA GLY A 87 5.68 -1.05 -4.20
C GLY A 87 6.08 -2.18 -3.25
N ASN A 88 7.28 -2.70 -3.45
CA ASN A 88 7.78 -3.87 -2.70
C ASN A 88 8.78 -3.52 -1.59
N MET A 89 9.12 -2.23 -1.42
CA MET A 89 10.18 -1.83 -0.49
C MET A 89 9.79 -2.05 0.96
N ASP A 90 8.52 -1.80 1.33
CA ASP A 90 8.05 -1.98 2.71
C ASP A 90 8.22 -3.43 3.17
N MET A 91 7.84 -4.40 2.33
CA MET A 91 7.98 -5.82 2.65
C MET A 91 9.46 -6.26 2.70
N LYS A 92 10.30 -5.75 1.81
CA LYS A 92 11.75 -6.02 1.83
C LYS A 92 12.41 -5.48 3.10
N VAL A 93 12.09 -4.25 3.50
CA VAL A 93 12.62 -3.65 4.72
C VAL A 93 12.12 -4.40 5.95
N LEU A 94 10.83 -4.73 6.02
CA LEU A 94 10.28 -5.52 7.12
C LEU A 94 10.97 -6.89 7.23
N GLN A 95 11.14 -7.59 6.11
CA GLN A 95 11.82 -8.90 6.09
C GLN A 95 13.27 -8.78 6.56
N GLN A 96 14.00 -7.77 6.08
CA GLN A 96 15.39 -7.53 6.52
C GLN A 96 15.46 -7.20 8.00
N ASN A 97 14.55 -6.37 8.52
CA ASN A 97 14.52 -6.03 9.94
C ASN A 97 14.17 -7.26 10.81
N CYS A 98 13.26 -8.13 10.36
CA CYS A 98 12.98 -9.40 11.02
C CYS A 98 14.21 -10.31 11.09
N GLN A 99 14.97 -10.43 10.00
CA GLN A 99 16.22 -11.20 9.97
C GLN A 99 17.25 -10.64 10.95
N GLN A 100 17.43 -9.31 10.99
CA GLN A 100 18.38 -8.65 11.91
C GLN A 100 17.96 -8.80 13.37
N ALA A 101 16.67 -8.83 13.66
CA ALA A 101 16.12 -9.03 15.01
C ALA A 101 15.96 -10.51 15.39
N SER A 102 16.27 -11.45 14.50
CA SER A 102 16.06 -12.90 14.70
C SER A 102 14.61 -13.24 15.09
N VAL A 103 13.64 -12.56 14.47
CA VAL A 103 12.20 -12.82 14.65
C VAL A 103 11.57 -13.33 13.36
N ALA A 104 10.51 -14.14 13.48
CA ALA A 104 9.78 -14.64 12.32
C ALA A 104 9.05 -13.49 11.59
N PHE A 105 8.99 -13.58 10.25
CA PHE A 105 8.23 -12.64 9.44
C PHE A 105 6.73 -12.76 9.75
N PRO A 106 6.04 -11.65 10.09
CA PRO A 106 4.68 -11.69 10.66
C PRO A 106 3.55 -11.91 9.64
N LEU A 107 3.81 -11.71 8.36
CA LEU A 107 2.79 -11.58 7.30
C LEU A 107 2.93 -12.71 6.26
N PRO A 108 2.47 -13.94 6.56
CA PRO A 108 2.67 -15.12 5.70
C PRO A 108 1.74 -15.14 4.47
N GLY A 109 0.79 -14.22 4.38
CA GLY A 109 -0.19 -14.16 3.30
C GLY A 109 0.39 -13.74 1.96
N LYS A 110 -0.45 -13.79 0.90
CA LYS A 110 -0.06 -13.38 -0.44
C LYS A 110 0.29 -11.88 -0.47
N GLN A 111 1.49 -11.55 -0.91
CA GLN A 111 1.92 -10.17 -1.11
C GLN A 111 1.52 -9.66 -2.50
N ILE A 112 0.95 -8.46 -2.55
CA ILE A 112 0.51 -7.78 -3.77
C ILE A 112 1.20 -6.41 -3.82
N ASP A 113 2.03 -6.22 -4.84
CA ASP A 113 2.57 -4.91 -5.20
C ASP A 113 1.56 -4.18 -6.09
N LEU A 114 0.72 -3.34 -5.47
CA LEU A 114 -0.34 -2.63 -6.18
C LEU A 114 0.22 -1.65 -7.22
N SER A 115 1.40 -1.07 -7.02
CA SER A 115 2.00 -0.17 -8.00
C SER A 115 2.38 -0.89 -9.29
N MET A 116 2.79 -2.16 -9.20
CA MET A 116 3.05 -3.01 -10.38
C MET A 116 1.77 -3.45 -11.05
N GLU A 117 0.70 -3.74 -10.29
CA GLU A 117 -0.61 -4.03 -10.87
C GLU A 117 -1.19 -2.81 -11.57
N TYR A 118 -1.11 -1.63 -10.94
CA TYR A 118 -1.49 -0.35 -11.51
C TYR A 118 -0.77 -0.10 -12.85
N LYS A 119 0.56 -0.21 -12.84
CA LYS A 119 1.39 -0.06 -14.04
C LYS A 119 0.92 -0.97 -15.18
N ARG A 120 0.66 -2.25 -14.89
CA ARG A 120 0.24 -3.23 -15.91
C ARG A 120 -1.16 -2.91 -16.44
N PHE A 121 -2.06 -2.49 -15.55
CA PHE A 121 -3.44 -2.20 -15.88
C PHE A 121 -3.57 -0.99 -16.82
N PHE A 122 -2.80 0.07 -16.54
CA PHE A 122 -2.82 1.30 -17.36
C PHE A 122 -1.80 1.28 -18.52
N GLY A 123 -0.95 0.26 -18.63
CA GLY A 123 0.06 0.18 -19.68
C GLY A 123 1.23 1.16 -19.49
N ASP A 124 1.47 1.64 -18.29
CA ASP A 124 2.54 2.61 -17.99
C ASP A 124 3.92 2.01 -18.25
N GLN A 125 4.85 2.82 -18.76
CA GLN A 125 6.25 2.40 -18.93
C GLN A 125 6.99 2.28 -17.59
N ASN A 126 6.70 3.17 -16.64
CA ASN A 126 7.32 3.24 -15.32
C ASN A 126 6.28 3.08 -14.22
N GLN A 127 6.72 2.71 -13.01
CA GLN A 127 5.84 2.73 -11.84
C GLN A 127 5.44 4.15 -11.48
N THR A 128 4.15 4.38 -11.35
CA THR A 128 3.59 5.66 -10.89
C THR A 128 3.68 5.75 -9.37
N GLY A 129 4.05 6.92 -8.84
CA GLY A 129 4.04 7.17 -7.39
C GLY A 129 2.60 7.19 -6.83
N LEU A 130 2.41 6.77 -5.58
CA LEU A 130 1.09 6.64 -4.94
C LEU A 130 0.22 7.90 -5.08
N TRP A 131 0.78 9.05 -4.73
CA TRP A 131 0.06 10.32 -4.75
C TRP A 131 -0.26 10.81 -6.16
N LYS A 132 0.58 10.49 -7.14
CA LYS A 132 0.28 10.74 -8.54
C LYS A 132 -0.85 9.83 -9.02
N ALA A 133 -0.81 8.55 -8.68
CA ALA A 133 -1.86 7.59 -9.05
C ALA A 133 -3.24 8.01 -8.54
N VAL A 134 -3.34 8.52 -7.30
CA VAL A 134 -4.63 9.00 -6.77
C VAL A 134 -5.11 10.25 -7.50
N GLN A 135 -4.20 11.14 -7.90
CA GLN A 135 -4.53 12.32 -8.71
C GLN A 135 -5.01 11.94 -10.12
N GLU A 136 -4.42 10.92 -10.74
CA GLU A 136 -4.86 10.39 -12.04
C GLU A 136 -6.30 9.87 -11.99
N TYR A 137 -6.77 9.40 -10.83
CA TYR A 137 -8.18 9.11 -10.57
C TYR A 137 -9.05 10.33 -10.24
N GLY A 138 -8.50 11.56 -10.34
CA GLY A 138 -9.23 12.79 -9.99
C GLY A 138 -9.58 12.85 -8.50
N ARG A 139 -8.76 12.26 -7.65
CA ARG A 139 -8.94 12.19 -6.19
C ARG A 139 -7.78 12.85 -5.46
N GLU A 140 -7.99 13.14 -4.20
CA GLU A 140 -6.94 13.55 -3.28
C GLU A 140 -6.52 12.38 -2.40
N GLY A 141 -5.23 12.33 -2.03
CA GLY A 141 -4.73 11.35 -1.07
C GLY A 141 -5.26 11.64 0.33
N THR A 142 -5.27 10.64 1.19
CA THR A 142 -5.70 10.78 2.58
C THR A 142 -4.56 11.37 3.41
N GLY A 143 -4.82 12.43 4.15
CA GLY A 143 -3.90 13.01 5.13
C GLY A 143 -2.64 13.63 4.52
N LYS A 144 -1.48 13.34 5.13
CA LYS A 144 -0.20 13.93 4.75
C LYS A 144 0.68 12.93 3.99
N HIS A 145 1.29 13.41 2.93
CA HIS A 145 2.30 12.67 2.15
C HIS A 145 3.45 12.17 3.05
N HIS A 146 3.89 10.95 2.85
CA HIS A 146 4.93 10.28 3.64
C HIS A 146 4.60 10.04 5.12
N ARG A 147 3.31 9.94 5.47
CA ARG A 147 2.87 9.41 6.76
C ARG A 147 2.35 7.99 6.52
N ALA A 148 2.90 7.04 7.27
CA ALA A 148 2.71 5.62 6.99
C ALA A 148 1.23 5.18 6.97
N LEU A 149 0.39 5.68 7.89
CA LEU A 149 -1.03 5.37 7.90
C LEU A 149 -1.78 6.06 6.75
N ASP A 150 -1.44 7.32 6.47
CA ASP A 150 -2.08 8.08 5.39
C ASP A 150 -1.79 7.46 4.02
N ASP A 151 -0.53 6.99 3.82
CA ASP A 151 -0.15 6.26 2.61
C ASP A 151 -0.85 4.89 2.53
N ALA A 152 -1.04 4.18 3.65
CA ALA A 152 -1.79 2.92 3.69
C ALA A 152 -3.28 3.12 3.34
N LEU A 153 -3.92 4.17 3.87
CA LEU A 153 -5.30 4.54 3.55
C LEU A 153 -5.44 4.94 2.07
N THR A 154 -4.51 5.74 1.56
CA THR A 154 -4.46 6.13 0.15
C THR A 154 -4.27 4.91 -0.76
N THR A 155 -3.38 3.99 -0.39
CA THR A 155 -3.19 2.71 -1.10
C THR A 155 -4.47 1.90 -1.15
N TYR A 156 -5.20 1.81 -0.04
CA TYR A 156 -6.49 1.11 -0.01
C TYR A 156 -7.55 1.78 -0.89
N HIS A 157 -7.58 3.12 -0.95
CA HIS A 157 -8.49 3.83 -1.84
C HIS A 157 -8.20 3.51 -3.31
N ILE A 158 -6.92 3.53 -3.73
CA ILE A 158 -6.52 3.14 -5.09
C ILE A 158 -6.85 1.67 -5.36
N TYR A 159 -6.58 0.77 -4.41
CA TYR A 159 -6.92 -0.64 -4.54
C TYR A 159 -8.40 -0.84 -4.91
N LYS A 160 -9.32 -0.15 -4.21
CA LYS A 160 -10.76 -0.21 -4.52
C LYS A 160 -11.09 0.28 -5.93
N LEU A 161 -10.43 1.34 -6.37
CA LEU A 161 -10.66 1.91 -7.71
C LEU A 161 -10.16 0.96 -8.80
N VAL A 162 -8.94 0.45 -8.67
CA VAL A 162 -8.36 -0.52 -9.61
C VAL A 162 -9.19 -1.80 -9.67
N GLU A 163 -9.64 -2.33 -8.54
CA GLU A 163 -10.48 -3.53 -8.53
C GLU A 163 -11.84 -3.29 -9.17
N LYS A 164 -12.43 -2.11 -8.97
CA LYS A 164 -13.69 -1.72 -9.65
C LYS A 164 -13.50 -1.65 -11.16
N ASP A 165 -12.41 -1.06 -11.63
CA ASP A 165 -12.14 -0.94 -13.06
C ASP A 165 -11.85 -2.30 -13.69
N LYS A 166 -11.09 -3.17 -13.02
CA LYS A 166 -10.89 -4.57 -13.45
C LYS A 166 -12.22 -5.32 -13.59
N GLN A 167 -13.11 -5.17 -12.62
CA GLN A 167 -14.43 -5.80 -12.67
C GLN A 167 -15.29 -5.25 -13.81
N TYR A 168 -15.19 -3.95 -14.09
CA TYR A 168 -15.89 -3.32 -15.21
C TYR A 168 -15.44 -3.90 -16.56
N LEU A 169 -14.13 -4.04 -16.76
CA LEU A 169 -13.56 -4.62 -17.98
C LEU A 169 -13.85 -6.12 -18.16
N GLN A 170 -14.13 -6.84 -17.07
CA GLN A 170 -14.50 -8.26 -17.13
C GLN A 170 -15.99 -8.48 -17.41
N LYS A 171 -16.83 -7.44 -17.33
CA LYS A 171 -18.23 -7.55 -17.73
C LYS A 171 -18.30 -7.71 -19.26
N PRO A 172 -19.15 -8.64 -19.76
CA PRO A 172 -19.41 -8.68 -21.19
C PRO A 172 -19.87 -7.30 -21.66
N GLU A 173 -19.46 -6.91 -22.86
CA GLU A 173 -19.91 -5.65 -23.45
C GLU A 173 -21.44 -5.54 -23.31
N PRO A 174 -21.96 -4.39 -22.87
CA PRO A 174 -23.41 -4.23 -22.79
C PRO A 174 -23.98 -4.54 -24.19
N ALA A 175 -25.02 -5.37 -24.23
CA ALA A 175 -25.71 -5.69 -25.46
C ALA A 175 -25.90 -4.41 -26.26
N THR A 176 -25.54 -4.43 -27.53
CA THR A 176 -25.73 -3.28 -28.42
C THR A 176 -27.22 -2.94 -28.46
N ILE A 177 -27.59 -1.72 -28.86
CA ILE A 177 -29.00 -1.35 -29.02
C ILE A 177 -29.70 -2.36 -29.94
N GLY A 178 -28.97 -2.94 -30.94
CA GLY A 178 -29.45 -3.99 -31.79
C GLY A 178 -29.83 -5.29 -31.09
N ASP A 179 -29.09 -5.62 -29.97
CA ASP A 179 -29.37 -6.83 -29.17
C ASP A 179 -30.53 -6.61 -28.17
N MET A 180 -30.83 -5.35 -27.83
CA MET A 180 -31.91 -4.98 -26.90
C MET A 180 -33.23 -4.68 -27.57
N VAL A 181 -33.22 -4.36 -28.86
CA VAL A 181 -34.42 -3.96 -29.63
C VAL A 181 -34.72 -4.99 -30.68
N ASP A 182 -35.82 -5.73 -30.50
CA ASP A 182 -36.35 -6.62 -31.53
C ASP A 182 -37.01 -5.80 -32.62
N PHE A 183 -36.22 -5.40 -33.63
CA PHE A 183 -36.67 -4.60 -34.76
C PHE A 183 -37.76 -5.31 -35.58
N SER A 184 -37.88 -6.64 -35.53
CA SER A 184 -38.95 -7.38 -36.20
C SER A 184 -40.30 -7.08 -35.59
N LYS A 185 -40.38 -6.88 -34.28
CA LYS A 185 -41.64 -6.45 -33.60
C LYS A 185 -42.01 -4.99 -33.87
N LEU A 186 -41.01 -4.15 -34.13
CA LEU A 186 -41.27 -2.75 -34.51
C LEU A 186 -41.81 -2.66 -35.95
N LEU A 187 -41.23 -3.39 -36.89
CA LEU A 187 -41.67 -3.38 -38.29
C LEU A 187 -43.07 -3.95 -38.45
N ASN A 188 -43.46 -4.97 -37.71
CA ASN A 188 -44.79 -5.57 -37.72
C ASN A 188 -45.89 -4.66 -37.11
N LYS A 189 -45.53 -3.56 -36.46
CA LYS A 189 -46.52 -2.56 -35.98
C LYS A 189 -46.85 -1.49 -37.01
N PHE A 190 -46.12 -1.41 -38.10
CA PHE A 190 -46.29 -0.43 -39.17
C PHE A 190 -46.71 -1.07 -40.50
N ALA A 191 -46.91 -2.39 -40.53
CA ALA A 191 -47.54 -3.14 -41.62
C ALA A 191 -48.98 -3.43 -41.28
#